data_8b17620c012e54394e40387116c125a0
#
_entry.id   8b17620c012e54394e40387116c125a0
#
_cell.length_a   1.000
_cell.length_b   1.000
_cell.length_c   1.000
_cell.angle_alpha   90.00
_cell.angle_beta   90.00
_cell.angle_gamma   90.00
#
_symmetry.space_group_name_H-M   'P 1'
#
loop_
_entity.id
_entity.type
_entity.pdbx_description
1 polymer ?
#
loop_
_entity_poly.entity_id
_entity_poly.type
_entity_poly.pdbx_seq_one_letter_code
_entity_poly.pdbx_strand_id
1 'polypeptide(L)'
;MCGIVGYTGKRPAQGILIQGLTRLEYRGYDSAGIAVQEGDSLAVIHRKGKVASLEHTLSHFDFQGTCGIGHTRWATHGKPSEANAHPHTSCGGHIAVVHNGIIENFAELREELEGRGHVFTSETDTEVVAHLLEEAYQGDLVAALRDACSRIVGAYGLAAVCDMEPGVIAVTRKDSPIVIGQGEDGAYVASDMIAMIDATRDVVILGDGEYARMTASGIEYTDEAGHAIEPRITHVDWDLDLAEKGGYPDFMLKEIHEQPRVIRDTLAGRLVNGALSIDELDLTPEELNLIDRVYVIACGTSYHAGLIAKNLIEGWARIPTECEVASEFRYRNPIITPTTLVVAVSQSGETADTLAAIRDARVKGARVFGITNVVGSPVARESDGVIYTKANKEIAVASTKSFLGQVVSLTLLAMLLAQAKGKLRMNQIRLLFRELADTAEQVERILAECKPSIEEAARACKDARNALFIGRGMGAAISYEGALKLKEISYLHAEAYPAGEMKHGPIALIDEGFPVIAIATKSPVYDKVVSNLQESKARGAMIVAVATEGDEDIKQHADHVIYIPKVRDAFSAITASVPLQLFARAIAVERGCDVDQPRNLAKSVTVE
;
A
#
# COMPACT_ATOMS: atom_id res chain seq x y z
N MET A 1 -5.50 -6.42 -3.85
CA MET A 1 -6.76 -6.09 -3.15
C MET A 1 -7.87 -5.82 -4.14
N CYS A 2 -9.10 -6.12 -3.77
CA CYS A 2 -10.28 -5.91 -4.63
C CYS A 2 -10.95 -4.56 -4.34
N GLY A 3 -11.83 -4.08 -5.24
CA GLY A 3 -12.62 -2.88 -5.05
C GLY A 3 -14.11 -3.21 -4.96
N ILE A 4 -14.78 -2.77 -3.90
CA ILE A 4 -16.24 -2.84 -3.74
C ILE A 4 -16.84 -1.46 -3.95
N VAL A 5 -17.94 -1.40 -4.68
CA VAL A 5 -18.82 -0.22 -4.80
C VAL A 5 -20.27 -0.67 -4.71
N GLY A 6 -21.11 0.07 -4.00
CA GLY A 6 -22.54 -0.13 -4.00
C GLY A 6 -23.28 1.21 -3.92
N TYR A 7 -24.46 1.24 -4.48
CA TYR A 7 -25.32 2.42 -4.49
C TYR A 7 -26.78 2.01 -4.40
N THR A 8 -27.54 2.73 -3.59
CA THR A 8 -29.00 2.70 -3.57
C THR A 8 -29.54 4.11 -3.44
N GLY A 9 -30.39 4.53 -4.36
CA GLY A 9 -30.82 5.93 -4.39
C GLY A 9 -31.85 6.25 -5.45
N LYS A 10 -31.74 7.48 -6.00
CA LYS A 10 -32.72 8.08 -6.93
C LYS A 10 -32.32 7.96 -8.40
N ARG A 11 -31.03 7.67 -8.68
CA ARG A 11 -30.50 7.59 -10.04
C ARG A 11 -30.26 6.14 -10.46
N PRO A 12 -30.19 5.83 -11.76
CA PRO A 12 -29.73 4.52 -12.23
C PRO A 12 -28.36 4.17 -11.65
N ALA A 13 -28.23 2.97 -11.10
CA ALA A 13 -27.02 2.52 -10.40
C ALA A 13 -25.85 2.24 -11.36
N GLN A 14 -26.12 1.80 -12.60
CA GLN A 14 -25.10 1.35 -13.55
C GLN A 14 -23.94 2.36 -13.71
N GLY A 15 -24.25 3.62 -14.02
CA GLY A 15 -23.23 4.65 -14.24
C GLY A 15 -22.41 4.96 -12.98
N ILE A 16 -23.07 4.98 -11.83
CA ILE A 16 -22.43 5.24 -10.52
C ILE A 16 -21.48 4.11 -10.15
N LEU A 17 -21.90 2.86 -10.34
CA LEU A 17 -21.07 1.69 -10.07
C LEU A 17 -19.82 1.67 -10.96
N ILE A 18 -19.96 1.91 -12.27
CA ILE A 18 -18.82 1.96 -13.20
C ILE A 18 -17.85 3.09 -12.84
N GLN A 19 -18.34 4.29 -12.54
CA GLN A 19 -17.50 5.41 -12.12
C GLN A 19 -16.72 5.07 -10.85
N GLY A 20 -17.38 4.50 -9.85
CA GLY A 20 -16.75 4.08 -8.60
C GLY A 20 -15.72 2.97 -8.82
N LEU A 21 -16.04 1.95 -9.62
CA LEU A 21 -15.12 0.85 -9.95
C LEU A 21 -13.89 1.35 -10.72
N THR A 22 -14.05 2.29 -11.65
CA THR A 22 -12.92 2.91 -12.38
C THR A 22 -11.95 3.58 -11.41
N ARG A 23 -12.46 4.25 -10.38
CA ARG A 23 -11.63 4.87 -9.33
C ARG A 23 -10.96 3.86 -8.43
N LEU A 24 -11.51 2.64 -8.30
CA LEU A 24 -10.95 1.56 -7.49
C LEU A 24 -10.09 0.57 -8.30
N GLU A 25 -9.94 0.76 -9.60
CA GLU A 25 -9.23 -0.18 -10.47
C GLU A 25 -7.77 -0.42 -10.04
N TYR A 26 -7.12 0.59 -9.42
CA TYR A 26 -5.78 0.43 -8.83
C TYR A 26 -5.70 -0.64 -7.72
N ARG A 27 -6.84 -1.04 -7.14
CA ARG A 27 -6.92 -2.09 -6.11
C ARG A 27 -7.00 -3.50 -6.73
N GLY A 28 -7.58 -3.65 -7.93
CA GLY A 28 -7.70 -4.94 -8.63
C GLY A 28 -8.21 -4.73 -10.04
N TYR A 29 -7.70 -5.49 -10.99
CA TYR A 29 -7.97 -5.33 -12.42
C TYR A 29 -7.97 -6.65 -13.20
N ASP A 30 -8.08 -7.78 -12.52
CA ASP A 30 -8.11 -9.12 -13.15
C ASP A 30 -9.48 -9.44 -13.74
N SER A 31 -10.53 -8.95 -13.13
CA SER A 31 -11.91 -8.99 -13.61
C SER A 31 -12.75 -7.93 -12.93
N ALA A 32 -13.88 -7.58 -13.55
CA ALA A 32 -14.86 -6.65 -12.98
C ALA A 32 -16.27 -7.13 -13.26
N GLY A 33 -17.24 -6.73 -12.40
CA GLY A 33 -18.65 -7.04 -12.61
C GLY A 33 -19.57 -6.17 -11.75
N ILE A 34 -20.82 -6.14 -12.14
CA ILE A 34 -21.89 -5.47 -11.40
C ILE A 34 -23.11 -6.37 -11.27
N ALA A 35 -23.91 -6.17 -10.22
CA ALA A 35 -25.28 -6.65 -10.08
C ALA A 35 -26.18 -5.45 -9.82
N VAL A 36 -27.23 -5.30 -10.61
CA VAL A 36 -28.24 -4.22 -10.50
C VAL A 36 -29.61 -4.85 -10.31
N GLN A 37 -30.38 -4.34 -9.36
CA GLN A 37 -31.80 -4.72 -9.21
C GLN A 37 -32.60 -4.10 -10.34
N GLU A 38 -33.10 -4.92 -11.27
CA GLU A 38 -33.87 -4.50 -12.44
C GLU A 38 -35.24 -5.14 -12.40
N GLY A 39 -36.24 -4.35 -11.96
CA GLY A 39 -37.58 -4.88 -11.66
C GLY A 39 -37.53 -5.95 -10.55
N ASP A 40 -38.09 -7.12 -10.83
CA ASP A 40 -38.16 -8.25 -9.89
C ASP A 40 -36.99 -9.25 -10.06
N SER A 41 -35.85 -8.81 -10.58
CA SER A 41 -34.69 -9.67 -10.82
C SER A 41 -33.37 -8.94 -10.64
N LEU A 42 -32.27 -9.70 -10.55
CA LEU A 42 -30.92 -9.18 -10.56
C LEU A 42 -30.28 -9.30 -11.96
N ALA A 43 -29.89 -8.19 -12.55
CA ALA A 43 -29.08 -8.17 -13.76
C ALA A 43 -27.59 -8.23 -13.37
N VAL A 44 -26.91 -9.33 -13.68
CA VAL A 44 -25.50 -9.55 -13.30
C VAL A 44 -24.64 -9.66 -14.57
N ILE A 45 -23.62 -8.81 -14.66
CA ILE A 45 -22.69 -8.76 -15.80
C ILE A 45 -21.25 -8.82 -15.29
N HIS A 46 -20.47 -9.74 -15.84
CA HIS A 46 -19.04 -9.92 -15.53
C HIS A 46 -18.18 -9.74 -16.77
N ARG A 47 -16.93 -9.28 -16.58
CA ARG A 47 -15.89 -9.33 -17.60
C ARG A 47 -14.53 -9.60 -16.99
N LYS A 48 -13.75 -10.44 -17.66
CA LYS A 48 -12.33 -10.61 -17.39
C LYS A 48 -11.57 -9.37 -17.86
N GLY A 49 -10.61 -8.88 -17.07
CA GLY A 49 -9.75 -7.73 -17.36
C GLY A 49 -10.24 -6.45 -16.71
N LYS A 50 -9.76 -5.32 -17.24
CA LYS A 50 -10.01 -3.97 -16.68
C LYS A 50 -11.47 -3.54 -16.77
N VAL A 51 -11.86 -2.56 -15.95
CA VAL A 51 -13.22 -1.97 -15.90
C VAL A 51 -13.68 -1.48 -17.27
N ALA A 52 -12.76 -0.98 -18.10
CA ALA A 52 -13.09 -0.58 -19.48
C ALA A 52 -13.73 -1.70 -20.32
N SER A 53 -13.36 -2.97 -20.09
CA SER A 53 -13.97 -4.12 -20.76
C SER A 53 -15.41 -4.35 -20.31
N LEU A 54 -15.69 -4.14 -19.02
CA LEU A 54 -17.04 -4.20 -18.47
C LEU A 54 -17.88 -3.02 -18.99
N GLU A 55 -17.35 -1.80 -18.98
CA GLU A 55 -17.99 -0.58 -19.49
C GLU A 55 -18.38 -0.73 -20.97
N HIS A 56 -17.46 -1.24 -21.81
CA HIS A 56 -17.77 -1.51 -23.21
C HIS A 56 -18.95 -2.48 -23.37
N THR A 57 -19.02 -3.53 -22.55
CA THR A 57 -20.15 -4.44 -22.57
C THR A 57 -21.44 -3.76 -22.13
N LEU A 58 -21.38 -3.01 -21.03
CA LEU A 58 -22.54 -2.31 -20.46
C LEU A 58 -23.06 -1.18 -21.35
N SER A 59 -22.27 -0.69 -22.31
CA SER A 59 -22.76 0.29 -23.31
C SER A 59 -23.89 -0.24 -24.21
N HIS A 60 -24.12 -1.56 -24.22
CA HIS A 60 -25.23 -2.22 -24.92
C HIS A 60 -26.47 -2.43 -24.02
N PHE A 61 -26.41 -2.06 -22.76
CA PHE A 61 -27.47 -2.20 -21.76
C PHE A 61 -27.78 -0.82 -21.16
N ASP A 62 -29.05 -0.60 -20.82
CA ASP A 62 -29.52 0.63 -20.18
C ASP A 62 -30.37 0.24 -18.96
N PHE A 63 -29.69 -0.24 -17.89
CA PHE A 63 -30.36 -0.63 -16.66
C PHE A 63 -30.92 0.60 -15.93
N GLN A 64 -32.19 0.55 -15.60
CA GLN A 64 -32.92 1.63 -14.90
C GLN A 64 -32.96 1.41 -13.39
N GLY A 65 -32.51 0.25 -12.92
CA GLY A 65 -32.45 -0.09 -11.51
C GLY A 65 -31.59 0.89 -10.71
N THR A 66 -32.12 1.33 -9.56
CA THR A 66 -31.51 2.37 -8.73
C THR A 66 -30.74 1.80 -7.53
N CYS A 67 -30.63 0.49 -7.42
CA CYS A 67 -29.88 -0.23 -6.40
C CYS A 67 -28.97 -1.26 -7.05
N GLY A 68 -27.72 -1.34 -6.62
CA GLY A 68 -26.79 -2.32 -7.12
C GLY A 68 -25.43 -2.29 -6.42
N ILE A 69 -24.66 -3.34 -6.69
CA ILE A 69 -23.29 -3.54 -6.19
C ILE A 69 -22.36 -3.86 -7.35
N GLY A 70 -21.08 -3.53 -7.19
CA GLY A 70 -20.06 -3.80 -8.18
C GLY A 70 -18.71 -4.10 -7.54
N HIS A 71 -17.85 -4.74 -8.33
CA HIS A 71 -16.57 -5.24 -7.84
C HIS A 71 -15.49 -5.21 -8.91
N THR A 72 -14.25 -4.86 -8.50
CA THR A 72 -13.02 -5.13 -9.25
C THR A 72 -12.20 -6.15 -8.47
N ARG A 73 -11.83 -7.24 -9.15
CA ARG A 73 -11.21 -8.38 -8.50
C ARG A 73 -9.70 -8.39 -8.70
N TRP A 74 -9.00 -8.69 -7.61
CA TRP A 74 -7.66 -9.23 -7.57
C TRP A 74 -7.76 -10.71 -7.18
N ALA A 75 -7.35 -11.63 -8.08
CA ALA A 75 -7.57 -13.06 -7.90
C ALA A 75 -6.71 -13.63 -6.77
N THR A 76 -7.36 -14.21 -5.75
CA THR A 76 -6.75 -14.99 -4.67
C THR A 76 -7.06 -16.49 -4.87
N HIS A 77 -8.34 -16.85 -5.01
CA HIS A 77 -8.83 -18.20 -5.25
C HIS A 77 -9.51 -18.29 -6.63
N GLY A 78 -9.10 -19.26 -7.44
CA GLY A 78 -9.58 -19.41 -8.81
C GLY A 78 -8.94 -18.41 -9.78
N LYS A 79 -8.55 -18.87 -10.97
CA LYS A 79 -7.91 -18.07 -12.03
C LYS A 79 -8.80 -16.91 -12.50
N PRO A 80 -8.24 -15.82 -13.04
CA PRO A 80 -9.03 -14.75 -13.65
C PRO A 80 -9.89 -15.27 -14.81
N SER A 81 -11.21 -15.27 -14.61
CA SER A 81 -12.22 -15.70 -15.60
C SER A 81 -13.54 -14.97 -15.32
N GLU A 82 -14.51 -15.04 -16.24
CA GLU A 82 -15.83 -14.47 -15.99
C GLU A 82 -16.58 -15.24 -14.90
N ALA A 83 -16.48 -16.56 -14.86
CA ALA A 83 -17.11 -17.38 -13.83
C ALA A 83 -16.59 -17.08 -12.40
N ASN A 84 -15.32 -16.69 -12.28
CA ASN A 84 -14.69 -16.35 -11.02
C ASN A 84 -14.74 -14.85 -10.69
N ALA A 85 -15.40 -14.03 -11.53
CA ALA A 85 -15.59 -12.61 -11.27
C ALA A 85 -16.78 -12.39 -10.31
N HIS A 86 -16.66 -11.39 -9.43
CA HIS A 86 -17.79 -10.95 -8.59
C HIS A 86 -18.70 -9.97 -9.36
N PRO A 87 -19.96 -9.83 -8.97
CA PRO A 87 -20.68 -10.49 -7.87
C PRO A 87 -20.99 -11.97 -8.11
N HIS A 88 -20.98 -12.81 -7.05
CA HIS A 88 -21.52 -14.17 -7.11
C HIS A 88 -22.98 -14.20 -6.71
N THR A 89 -23.73 -15.16 -7.28
CA THR A 89 -25.16 -15.28 -7.02
C THR A 89 -25.49 -16.58 -6.31
N SER A 90 -26.62 -16.59 -5.56
CA SER A 90 -27.24 -17.81 -5.04
C SER A 90 -27.76 -18.71 -6.16
N CYS A 91 -28.13 -19.98 -5.85
CA CYS A 91 -28.65 -20.93 -6.82
C CYS A 91 -29.90 -20.40 -7.57
N GLY A 92 -30.79 -19.73 -6.84
CA GLY A 92 -32.00 -19.12 -7.41
C GLY A 92 -31.72 -17.84 -8.20
N GLY A 93 -30.53 -17.25 -8.10
CA GLY A 93 -30.18 -15.97 -8.71
C GLY A 93 -30.80 -14.75 -8.01
N HIS A 94 -31.44 -14.94 -6.86
CA HIS A 94 -32.16 -13.90 -6.12
C HIS A 94 -31.27 -13.04 -5.23
N ILE A 95 -30.08 -13.53 -4.86
CA ILE A 95 -29.13 -12.83 -3.99
C ILE A 95 -27.80 -12.73 -4.75
N ALA A 96 -27.21 -11.54 -4.76
CA ALA A 96 -25.85 -11.32 -5.27
C ALA A 96 -24.96 -10.72 -4.17
N VAL A 97 -23.70 -11.16 -4.13
CA VAL A 97 -22.71 -10.74 -3.13
C VAL A 97 -21.38 -10.38 -3.77
N VAL A 98 -20.74 -9.35 -3.24
CA VAL A 98 -19.35 -8.99 -3.50
C VAL A 98 -18.53 -9.10 -2.23
N HIS A 99 -17.28 -9.50 -2.36
CA HIS A 99 -16.40 -9.81 -1.24
C HIS A 99 -14.98 -9.32 -1.49
N ASN A 100 -14.41 -8.69 -0.49
CA ASN A 100 -12.98 -8.44 -0.33
C ASN A 100 -12.47 -9.22 0.87
N GLY A 101 -11.46 -10.06 0.70
CA GLY A 101 -10.89 -10.86 1.78
C GLY A 101 -10.62 -12.30 1.37
N ILE A 102 -10.53 -13.18 2.34
CA ILE A 102 -10.41 -14.63 2.17
C ILE A 102 -11.30 -15.33 3.22
N ILE A 103 -12.09 -16.29 2.78
CA ILE A 103 -12.86 -17.19 3.64
C ILE A 103 -12.05 -18.46 3.82
N GLU A 104 -11.37 -18.58 4.96
CA GLU A 104 -10.40 -19.66 5.22
C GLU A 104 -11.05 -21.03 5.27
N ASN A 105 -12.27 -21.14 5.81
CA ASN A 105 -13.03 -22.39 5.91
C ASN A 105 -13.96 -22.65 4.71
N PHE A 106 -13.71 -22.02 3.55
CA PHE A 106 -14.59 -22.12 2.38
C PHE A 106 -14.74 -23.56 1.86
N ALA A 107 -13.68 -24.37 1.95
CA ALA A 107 -13.72 -25.76 1.46
C ALA A 107 -14.70 -26.62 2.25
N GLU A 108 -14.72 -26.47 3.58
CA GLU A 108 -15.64 -27.18 4.47
C GLU A 108 -17.08 -26.71 4.24
N LEU A 109 -17.28 -25.39 4.14
CA LEU A 109 -18.60 -24.80 3.86
C LEU A 109 -19.13 -25.23 2.50
N ARG A 110 -18.28 -25.31 1.49
CA ARG A 110 -18.64 -25.75 0.14
C ARG A 110 -19.10 -27.21 0.15
N GLU A 111 -18.35 -28.12 0.78
CA GLU A 111 -18.72 -29.53 0.89
C GLU A 111 -20.08 -29.71 1.58
N GLU A 112 -20.32 -28.96 2.66
CA GLU A 112 -21.59 -28.95 3.37
C GLU A 112 -22.75 -28.48 2.49
N LEU A 113 -22.58 -27.35 1.80
CA LEU A 113 -23.60 -26.74 0.93
C LEU A 113 -23.89 -27.62 -0.29
N GLU A 114 -22.86 -28.20 -0.93
CA GLU A 114 -23.04 -29.18 -2.02
C GLU A 114 -23.82 -30.41 -1.53
N GLY A 115 -23.55 -30.86 -0.30
CA GLY A 115 -24.31 -31.95 0.35
C GLY A 115 -25.78 -31.62 0.60
N ARG A 116 -26.13 -30.34 0.68
CA ARG A 116 -27.52 -29.83 0.82
C ARG A 116 -28.18 -29.51 -0.54
N GLY A 117 -27.44 -29.69 -1.65
CA GLY A 117 -27.95 -29.54 -3.01
C GLY A 117 -27.63 -28.21 -3.69
N HIS A 118 -26.81 -27.34 -3.08
CA HIS A 118 -26.32 -26.13 -3.75
C HIS A 118 -25.36 -26.49 -4.89
N VAL A 119 -25.42 -25.71 -5.96
CA VAL A 119 -24.60 -25.90 -7.16
C VAL A 119 -23.64 -24.73 -7.29
N PHE A 120 -22.35 -25.01 -7.22
CA PHE A 120 -21.30 -24.01 -7.38
C PHE A 120 -20.89 -23.87 -8.84
N THR A 121 -20.72 -22.63 -9.28
CA THR A 121 -20.37 -22.26 -10.66
C THR A 121 -18.97 -21.66 -10.78
N SER A 122 -18.34 -21.33 -9.66
CA SER A 122 -17.00 -20.76 -9.60
C SER A 122 -16.03 -21.58 -8.76
N GLU A 123 -14.75 -21.22 -8.85
CA GLU A 123 -13.66 -21.76 -8.03
C GLU A 123 -13.32 -20.85 -6.84
N THR A 124 -14.12 -19.80 -6.60
CA THR A 124 -13.84 -18.79 -5.58
C THR A 124 -14.31 -19.26 -4.19
N ASP A 125 -13.67 -18.71 -3.17
CA ASP A 125 -14.09 -18.83 -1.78
C ASP A 125 -15.40 -18.04 -1.51
N THR A 126 -15.65 -16.98 -2.25
CA THR A 126 -16.77 -16.06 -2.07
C THR A 126 -18.13 -16.68 -2.34
N GLU A 127 -18.25 -17.61 -3.29
CA GLU A 127 -19.54 -18.18 -3.68
C GLU A 127 -20.26 -18.89 -2.53
N VAL A 128 -19.52 -19.39 -1.53
CA VAL A 128 -20.14 -19.98 -0.32
C VAL A 128 -21.01 -18.96 0.40
N VAL A 129 -20.67 -17.67 0.37
CA VAL A 129 -21.45 -16.61 1.04
C VAL A 129 -22.81 -16.44 0.39
N ALA A 130 -22.88 -16.46 -0.95
CA ALA A 130 -24.15 -16.35 -1.67
C ALA A 130 -25.11 -17.48 -1.30
N HIS A 131 -24.60 -18.71 -1.17
CA HIS A 131 -25.40 -19.87 -0.78
C HIS A 131 -25.78 -19.87 0.70
N LEU A 132 -24.88 -19.41 1.60
CA LEU A 132 -25.21 -19.23 3.01
C LEU A 132 -26.31 -18.17 3.21
N LEU A 133 -26.27 -17.08 2.45
CA LEU A 133 -27.32 -16.07 2.44
C LEU A 133 -28.66 -16.63 1.95
N GLU A 134 -28.64 -17.47 0.91
CA GLU A 134 -29.85 -18.13 0.39
C GLU A 134 -30.51 -19.02 1.44
N GLU A 135 -29.73 -19.80 2.21
CA GLU A 135 -30.26 -20.62 3.31
C GLU A 135 -30.80 -19.78 4.48
N ALA A 136 -30.12 -18.69 4.81
CA ALA A 136 -30.43 -17.88 5.98
C ALA A 136 -31.56 -16.85 5.73
N TYR A 137 -31.87 -16.54 4.46
CA TYR A 137 -32.80 -15.46 4.11
C TYR A 137 -34.25 -15.80 4.48
N GLN A 138 -34.84 -14.97 5.33
CA GLN A 138 -36.25 -15.07 5.78
C GLN A 138 -36.97 -13.71 5.67
N GLY A 139 -36.60 -12.89 4.69
CA GLY A 139 -37.21 -11.58 4.48
C GLY A 139 -36.44 -10.40 5.10
N ASP A 140 -35.22 -10.64 5.63
CA ASP A 140 -34.29 -9.61 6.12
C ASP A 140 -32.86 -9.98 5.70
N LEU A 141 -32.33 -9.23 4.73
CA LEU A 141 -31.01 -9.50 4.15
C LEU A 141 -29.87 -9.24 5.15
N VAL A 142 -30.02 -8.27 6.06
CA VAL A 142 -29.00 -7.99 7.09
C VAL A 142 -28.97 -9.08 8.14
N ALA A 143 -30.13 -9.62 8.54
CA ALA A 143 -30.19 -10.75 9.45
C ALA A 143 -29.58 -12.01 8.81
N ALA A 144 -29.86 -12.27 7.53
CA ALA A 144 -29.24 -13.37 6.78
C ALA A 144 -27.72 -13.20 6.67
N LEU A 145 -27.23 -11.96 6.43
CA LEU A 145 -25.80 -11.67 6.37
C LEU A 145 -25.10 -11.92 7.73
N ARG A 146 -25.78 -11.56 8.82
CA ARG A 146 -25.26 -11.82 10.18
C ARG A 146 -25.18 -13.32 10.48
N ASP A 147 -26.18 -14.10 10.11
CA ASP A 147 -26.18 -15.56 10.27
C ASP A 147 -25.05 -16.19 9.42
N ALA A 148 -24.94 -15.83 8.15
CA ALA A 148 -23.87 -16.28 7.26
C ALA A 148 -22.48 -15.99 7.84
N CYS A 149 -22.26 -14.77 8.34
CA CYS A 149 -20.98 -14.35 8.93
C CYS A 149 -20.63 -15.10 10.23
N SER A 150 -21.62 -15.58 10.97
CA SER A 150 -21.37 -16.40 12.17
C SER A 150 -20.68 -17.74 11.85
N ARG A 151 -20.76 -18.20 10.60
CA ARG A 151 -20.20 -19.46 10.09
C ARG A 151 -18.86 -19.28 9.38
N ILE A 152 -18.52 -18.05 8.99
CA ILE A 152 -17.32 -17.73 8.21
C ILE A 152 -16.12 -17.52 9.13
N VAL A 153 -14.99 -18.11 8.77
CA VAL A 153 -13.67 -17.86 9.36
C VAL A 153 -12.81 -17.13 8.35
N GLY A 154 -12.14 -16.06 8.78
CA GLY A 154 -11.25 -15.26 7.92
C GLY A 154 -11.58 -13.77 7.90
N ALA A 155 -10.95 -13.04 6.97
CA ALA A 155 -11.13 -11.62 6.76
C ALA A 155 -12.13 -11.36 5.64
N TYR A 156 -13.08 -10.44 5.85
CA TYR A 156 -14.06 -10.08 4.83
C TYR A 156 -14.53 -8.64 4.90
N GLY A 157 -14.82 -8.07 3.72
CA GLY A 157 -15.70 -6.93 3.52
C GLY A 157 -16.76 -7.36 2.53
N LEU A 158 -18.03 -7.37 2.93
CA LEU A 158 -19.15 -7.92 2.17
C LEU A 158 -20.20 -6.85 1.88
N ALA A 159 -20.72 -6.86 0.65
CA ALA A 159 -21.96 -6.16 0.31
C ALA A 159 -22.85 -7.11 -0.48
N ALA A 160 -24.15 -7.16 -0.13
CA ALA A 160 -25.13 -8.04 -0.74
C ALA A 160 -26.39 -7.29 -1.13
N VAL A 161 -27.05 -7.73 -2.22
CA VAL A 161 -28.36 -7.27 -2.70
C VAL A 161 -29.26 -8.46 -2.94
N CYS A 162 -30.58 -8.26 -2.77
CA CYS A 162 -31.59 -9.27 -2.98
C CYS A 162 -32.77 -8.67 -3.74
N ASP A 163 -33.25 -9.30 -4.83
CA ASP A 163 -34.40 -8.82 -5.59
C ASP A 163 -35.71 -8.91 -4.81
N MET A 164 -35.77 -9.80 -3.80
CA MET A 164 -36.94 -9.92 -2.89
C MET A 164 -36.97 -8.78 -1.85
N GLU A 165 -35.93 -7.96 -1.74
CA GLU A 165 -35.84 -6.80 -0.86
C GLU A 165 -35.35 -5.57 -1.66
N PRO A 166 -36.21 -4.99 -2.53
CA PRO A 166 -35.82 -3.93 -3.45
C PRO A 166 -35.27 -2.69 -2.74
N GLY A 167 -34.19 -2.14 -3.26
CA GLY A 167 -33.59 -0.90 -2.75
C GLY A 167 -32.74 -1.08 -1.49
N VAL A 168 -32.51 -2.32 -1.03
CA VAL A 168 -31.68 -2.61 0.15
C VAL A 168 -30.32 -3.15 -0.27
N ILE A 169 -29.27 -2.62 0.37
CA ILE A 169 -27.92 -3.20 0.37
C ILE A 169 -27.56 -3.55 1.82
N ALA A 170 -27.22 -4.82 2.07
CA ALA A 170 -26.69 -5.28 3.34
C ALA A 170 -25.18 -5.29 3.31
N VAL A 171 -24.53 -4.74 4.34
CA VAL A 171 -23.07 -4.55 4.39
C VAL A 171 -22.52 -4.96 5.73
N THR A 172 -21.34 -5.58 5.73
CA THR A 172 -20.55 -5.86 6.94
C THR A 172 -19.07 -5.98 6.63
N ARG A 173 -18.25 -6.00 7.69
CA ARG A 173 -16.81 -6.25 7.54
C ARG A 173 -16.20 -6.95 8.76
N LYS A 174 -15.04 -7.57 8.48
CA LYS A 174 -14.05 -8.01 9.46
C LYS A 174 -12.66 -7.94 8.80
N ASP A 175 -11.75 -7.15 9.37
CA ASP A 175 -10.39 -6.89 8.89
C ASP A 175 -10.28 -6.22 7.50
N SER A 176 -11.18 -6.44 6.54
CA SER A 176 -11.21 -5.78 5.23
C SER A 176 -11.99 -4.46 5.25
N PRO A 177 -11.48 -3.36 4.67
CA PRO A 177 -12.10 -2.04 4.84
C PRO A 177 -13.42 -1.89 4.07
N ILE A 178 -14.41 -1.30 4.73
CA ILE A 178 -15.67 -0.81 4.15
C ILE A 178 -15.96 0.58 4.68
N VAL A 179 -16.33 1.46 3.77
CA VAL A 179 -16.72 2.85 4.03
C VAL A 179 -18.12 3.09 3.49
N ILE A 180 -18.96 3.76 4.25
CA ILE A 180 -20.34 4.04 3.91
C ILE A 180 -20.58 5.54 4.00
N GLY A 181 -21.33 6.12 3.06
CA GLY A 181 -21.65 7.53 3.06
C GLY A 181 -23.06 7.81 2.57
N GLN A 182 -23.71 8.85 3.12
CA GLN A 182 -25.00 9.35 2.66
C GLN A 182 -24.78 10.58 1.81
N GLY A 183 -25.16 10.52 0.53
CA GLY A 183 -25.21 11.65 -0.38
C GLY A 183 -26.64 12.22 -0.54
N GLU A 184 -26.78 13.28 -1.34
CA GLU A 184 -28.08 13.92 -1.61
C GLU A 184 -29.03 13.04 -2.44
N ASP A 185 -28.48 12.16 -3.25
CA ASP A 185 -29.20 11.30 -4.20
C ASP A 185 -29.30 9.84 -3.77
N GLY A 186 -28.69 9.44 -2.63
CA GLY A 186 -28.76 8.09 -2.12
C GLY A 186 -27.61 7.73 -1.17
N ALA A 187 -27.57 6.46 -0.78
CA ALA A 187 -26.53 5.89 0.06
C ALA A 187 -25.47 5.17 -0.79
N TYR A 188 -24.23 5.28 -0.38
CA TYR A 188 -23.06 4.73 -1.05
C TYR A 188 -22.27 3.82 -0.10
N VAL A 189 -21.76 2.72 -0.62
CA VAL A 189 -20.77 1.89 0.06
C VAL A 189 -19.57 1.66 -0.86
N ALA A 190 -18.38 1.66 -0.30
CA ALA A 190 -17.17 1.30 -1.04
C ALA A 190 -16.09 0.73 -0.13
N SER A 191 -15.12 0.03 -0.72
CA SER A 191 -13.90 -0.40 -0.01
C SER A 191 -12.87 0.72 0.15
N ASP A 192 -13.05 1.87 -0.52
CA ASP A 192 -12.25 3.08 -0.34
C ASP A 192 -13.11 4.31 -0.68
N MET A 193 -13.02 5.35 0.14
CA MET A 193 -13.83 6.57 0.04
C MET A 193 -13.68 7.33 -1.29
N ILE A 194 -12.59 7.11 -2.04
CA ILE A 194 -12.38 7.75 -3.35
C ILE A 194 -13.48 7.40 -4.35
N ALA A 195 -14.12 6.25 -4.21
CA ALA A 195 -15.20 5.82 -5.09
C ALA A 195 -16.46 6.70 -4.97
N MET A 196 -16.69 7.32 -3.81
CA MET A 196 -17.87 8.10 -3.49
C MET A 196 -17.62 9.59 -3.19
N ILE A 197 -16.37 10.06 -3.34
CA ILE A 197 -15.95 11.40 -2.88
C ILE A 197 -16.70 12.55 -3.56
N ASP A 198 -17.23 12.35 -4.78
CA ASP A 198 -18.08 13.32 -5.48
C ASP A 198 -19.49 13.43 -4.86
N ALA A 199 -19.93 12.36 -4.21
CA ALA A 199 -21.29 12.28 -3.67
C ALA A 199 -21.35 12.74 -2.20
N THR A 200 -20.32 12.41 -1.41
CA THR A 200 -20.26 12.81 0.00
C THR A 200 -18.82 12.80 0.51
N ARG A 201 -18.52 13.72 1.44
CA ARG A 201 -17.27 13.78 2.19
C ARG A 201 -17.43 13.32 3.64
N ASP A 202 -18.66 13.13 4.08
CA ASP A 202 -18.97 12.62 5.41
C ASP A 202 -19.22 11.12 5.33
N VAL A 203 -18.31 10.35 5.90
CA VAL A 203 -18.28 8.91 5.78
C VAL A 203 -18.21 8.22 7.14
N VAL A 204 -18.76 7.02 7.21
CA VAL A 204 -18.60 6.09 8.32
C VAL A 204 -17.65 4.99 7.89
N ILE A 205 -16.55 4.83 8.61
CA ILE A 205 -15.68 3.67 8.46
C ILE A 205 -16.29 2.57 9.34
N LEU A 206 -16.86 1.56 8.70
CA LEU A 206 -17.55 0.48 9.42
C LEU A 206 -16.55 -0.26 10.32
N GLY A 207 -16.92 -0.56 11.55
CA GLY A 207 -16.12 -1.35 12.49
C GLY A 207 -16.21 -2.86 12.20
N ASP A 208 -15.30 -3.64 12.79
CA ASP A 208 -15.35 -5.11 12.67
C ASP A 208 -16.57 -5.64 13.44
N GLY A 209 -17.36 -6.52 12.78
CA GLY A 209 -18.59 -7.05 13.36
C GLY A 209 -19.76 -6.06 13.38
N GLU A 210 -19.62 -4.88 12.76
CA GLU A 210 -20.71 -3.96 12.54
C GLU A 210 -21.42 -4.29 11.21
N TYR A 211 -22.74 -4.05 11.18
CA TYR A 211 -23.60 -4.28 10.02
C TYR A 211 -24.32 -3.00 9.64
N ALA A 212 -24.55 -2.79 8.36
CA ALA A 212 -25.34 -1.68 7.86
C ALA A 212 -26.45 -2.17 6.92
N ARG A 213 -27.66 -1.63 7.13
CA ARG A 213 -28.79 -1.70 6.21
C ARG A 213 -28.89 -0.37 5.49
N MET A 214 -28.57 -0.36 4.21
CA MET A 214 -28.59 0.84 3.39
C MET A 214 -29.83 0.89 2.52
N THR A 215 -30.50 2.03 2.51
CA THR A 215 -31.64 2.33 1.65
C THR A 215 -31.48 3.73 1.03
N ALA A 216 -32.27 4.06 0.02
CA ALA A 216 -32.27 5.41 -0.57
C ALA A 216 -32.61 6.53 0.44
N SER A 217 -33.31 6.20 1.53
CA SER A 217 -33.78 7.14 2.55
C SER A 217 -32.86 7.27 3.76
N GLY A 218 -31.92 6.36 3.95
CA GLY A 218 -30.99 6.39 5.08
C GLY A 218 -30.30 5.06 5.34
N ILE A 219 -29.44 5.07 6.34
CA ILE A 219 -28.58 3.96 6.71
C ILE A 219 -28.80 3.63 8.18
N GLU A 220 -29.05 2.37 8.47
CA GLU A 220 -29.18 1.83 9.84
C GLU A 220 -27.94 1.00 10.16
N TYR A 221 -27.36 1.21 11.36
CA TYR A 221 -26.16 0.51 11.80
C TYR A 221 -26.47 -0.36 13.02
N THR A 222 -25.97 -1.61 13.02
CA THR A 222 -26.16 -2.54 14.12
C THR A 222 -24.87 -3.29 14.45
N ASP A 223 -24.75 -3.78 15.68
CA ASP A 223 -23.70 -4.69 16.13
C ASP A 223 -23.97 -6.16 15.73
N GLU A 224 -23.07 -7.07 16.12
CA GLU A 224 -23.21 -8.51 15.89
C GLU A 224 -24.48 -9.11 16.53
N ALA A 225 -24.98 -8.53 17.62
CA ALA A 225 -26.21 -8.94 18.29
C ALA A 225 -27.49 -8.34 17.67
N GLY A 226 -27.33 -7.43 16.71
CA GLY A 226 -28.44 -6.73 16.07
C GLY A 226 -28.94 -5.49 16.82
N HIS A 227 -28.23 -5.04 17.84
CA HIS A 227 -28.57 -3.79 18.52
C HIS A 227 -28.13 -2.59 17.69
N ALA A 228 -28.98 -1.55 17.65
CA ALA A 228 -28.64 -0.31 16.96
C ALA A 228 -27.40 0.36 17.59
N ILE A 229 -26.51 0.86 16.75
CA ILE A 229 -25.31 1.60 17.16
C ILE A 229 -25.30 2.98 16.50
N GLU A 230 -24.68 3.95 17.19
CA GLU A 230 -24.47 5.30 16.65
C GLU A 230 -23.19 5.32 15.78
N PRO A 231 -23.28 5.71 14.49
CA PRO A 231 -22.14 5.72 13.60
C PRO A 231 -21.16 6.84 13.94
N ARG A 232 -19.86 6.56 13.84
CA ARG A 232 -18.81 7.58 13.94
C ARG A 232 -18.54 8.18 12.57
N ILE A 233 -19.05 9.38 12.33
CA ILE A 233 -18.84 10.11 11.08
C ILE A 233 -17.42 10.69 11.05
N THR A 234 -16.75 10.52 9.93
CA THR A 234 -15.44 11.10 9.62
C THR A 234 -15.58 12.00 8.41
N HIS A 235 -15.15 13.27 8.56
CA HIS A 235 -15.10 14.21 7.43
C HIS A 235 -13.79 14.05 6.65
N VAL A 236 -13.86 14.08 5.31
CA VAL A 236 -12.73 13.88 4.41
C VAL A 236 -12.42 15.18 3.66
N ASP A 237 -11.29 15.81 4.00
CA ASP A 237 -10.85 17.10 3.44
C ASP A 237 -9.99 17.00 2.17
N TRP A 238 -10.09 15.91 1.41
CA TRP A 238 -9.24 15.74 0.23
C TRP A 238 -9.78 16.48 -0.99
N ASP A 239 -8.85 17.06 -1.79
CA ASP A 239 -9.16 17.62 -3.10
C ASP A 239 -9.26 16.51 -4.16
N LEU A 240 -10.25 16.61 -5.05
CA LEU A 240 -10.44 15.74 -6.22
C LEU A 240 -9.24 15.76 -7.18
N ASP A 241 -8.54 16.89 -7.27
CA ASP A 241 -7.32 17.05 -8.08
C ASP A 241 -6.21 16.04 -7.71
N LEU A 242 -6.25 15.48 -6.49
CA LEU A 242 -5.30 14.45 -6.05
C LEU A 242 -5.53 13.10 -6.74
N ALA A 243 -6.74 12.84 -7.21
CA ALA A 243 -7.11 11.61 -7.92
C ALA A 243 -6.86 11.68 -9.44
N GLU A 244 -6.43 12.83 -9.97
CA GLU A 244 -6.13 13.03 -11.38
C GLU A 244 -4.63 13.06 -11.66
N LYS A 245 -4.23 12.74 -12.90
CA LYS A 245 -2.80 12.75 -13.30
C LYS A 245 -2.18 14.14 -13.36
N GLY A 246 -2.98 15.21 -13.35
CA GLY A 246 -2.49 16.59 -13.30
C GLY A 246 -1.55 16.97 -14.48
N GLY A 247 -1.78 16.41 -15.68
CA GLY A 247 -0.94 16.63 -16.87
C GLY A 247 0.27 15.70 -17.01
N TYR A 248 0.51 14.82 -16.04
CA TYR A 248 1.55 13.77 -16.13
C TYR A 248 1.05 12.57 -16.96
N PRO A 249 1.93 11.86 -17.68
CA PRO A 249 1.54 10.68 -18.47
C PRO A 249 1.04 9.51 -17.60
N ASP A 250 1.54 9.40 -16.38
CA ASP A 250 1.19 8.36 -15.42
C ASP A 250 1.21 8.90 -13.97
N PHE A 251 0.54 8.18 -13.06
CA PHE A 251 0.49 8.54 -11.63
C PHE A 251 1.86 8.42 -10.98
N MET A 252 2.65 7.41 -11.32
CA MET A 252 3.97 7.21 -10.73
C MET A 252 4.86 8.45 -10.93
N LEU A 253 4.88 9.03 -12.13
CA LEU A 253 5.67 10.23 -12.38
C LEU A 253 5.14 11.45 -11.62
N LYS A 254 3.81 11.64 -11.55
CA LYS A 254 3.19 12.67 -10.72
C LYS A 254 3.64 12.52 -9.26
N GLU A 255 3.52 11.33 -8.72
CA GLU A 255 3.83 11.02 -7.32
C GLU A 255 5.32 11.18 -7.00
N ILE A 256 6.20 10.86 -7.95
CA ILE A 256 7.63 11.16 -7.82
C ILE A 256 7.86 12.68 -7.73
N HIS A 257 7.13 13.50 -8.51
CA HIS A 257 7.23 14.96 -8.46
C HIS A 257 6.57 15.59 -7.21
N GLU A 258 5.70 14.87 -6.52
CA GLU A 258 5.10 15.31 -5.25
C GLU A 258 6.03 15.11 -4.03
N GLN A 259 7.12 14.36 -4.16
CA GLN A 259 8.03 14.03 -3.06
C GLN A 259 8.59 15.25 -2.31
N PRO A 260 8.99 16.36 -2.94
CA PRO A 260 9.43 17.55 -2.22
C PRO A 260 8.38 18.10 -1.25
N ARG A 261 7.11 18.09 -1.68
CA ARG A 261 5.98 18.50 -0.84
C ARG A 261 5.80 17.54 0.32
N VAL A 262 5.84 16.22 0.07
CA VAL A 262 5.70 15.20 1.12
C VAL A 262 6.76 15.38 2.20
N ILE A 263 8.01 15.67 1.85
CA ILE A 263 9.08 15.95 2.83
C ILE A 263 8.67 17.14 3.71
N ARG A 264 8.24 18.26 3.11
CA ARG A 264 7.83 19.47 3.84
C ARG A 264 6.62 19.21 4.74
N ASP A 265 5.60 18.53 4.23
CA ASP A 265 4.36 18.24 4.96
C ASP A 265 4.59 17.28 6.14
N THR A 266 5.46 16.27 5.97
CA THR A 266 5.85 15.35 7.04
C THR A 266 6.61 16.06 8.17
N LEU A 267 7.43 17.06 7.83
CA LEU A 267 8.23 17.85 8.79
C LEU A 267 7.45 18.99 9.45
N ALA A 268 6.32 19.42 8.87
CA ALA A 268 5.57 20.57 9.36
C ALA A 268 5.09 20.38 10.79
N GLY A 269 5.46 21.33 11.67
CA GLY A 269 5.08 21.33 13.09
C GLY A 269 5.91 20.41 13.99
N ARG A 270 6.94 19.71 13.48
CA ARG A 270 7.73 18.73 14.25
C ARG A 270 8.88 19.33 15.07
N LEU A 271 9.19 20.61 14.90
CA LEU A 271 10.22 21.29 15.67
C LEU A 271 9.59 22.44 16.46
N VAL A 272 9.41 22.26 17.76
CA VAL A 272 8.79 23.24 18.68
C VAL A 272 9.84 23.73 19.67
N ASN A 273 10.08 25.04 19.74
CA ASN A 273 11.10 25.66 20.61
C ASN A 273 12.52 25.06 20.44
N GLY A 274 12.77 24.45 19.27
CA GLY A 274 14.06 23.85 18.92
C GLY A 274 14.27 22.42 19.41
N ALA A 275 13.28 21.80 20.02
CA ALA A 275 13.20 20.38 20.33
C ALA A 275 12.23 19.69 19.38
N LEU A 276 12.45 18.41 19.11
CA LEU A 276 11.49 17.60 18.36
C LEU A 276 10.28 17.29 19.25
N SER A 277 9.09 17.49 18.68
CA SER A 277 7.80 17.07 19.25
C SER A 277 7.04 16.28 18.19
N ILE A 278 6.53 15.12 18.57
CA ILE A 278 5.63 14.28 17.78
C ILE A 278 4.45 13.97 18.69
N ASP A 279 3.51 14.91 18.73
CA ASP A 279 2.42 14.90 19.70
C ASP A 279 1.52 13.67 19.58
N GLU A 280 1.47 13.07 18.37
CA GLU A 280 0.67 11.86 18.11
C GLU A 280 1.24 10.59 18.75
N LEU A 281 2.45 10.63 19.34
CA LEU A 281 3.03 9.46 20.02
C LEU A 281 2.61 9.34 21.49
N ASP A 282 2.07 10.39 22.09
CA ASP A 282 1.58 10.43 23.48
C ASP A 282 2.53 9.75 24.50
N LEU A 283 3.83 10.02 24.37
CA LEU A 283 4.87 9.52 25.28
C LEU A 283 5.68 10.62 25.89
N THR A 284 5.96 10.46 27.18
CA THR A 284 6.88 11.32 27.90
C THR A 284 8.34 11.05 27.48
N PRO A 285 9.25 12.05 27.64
CA PRO A 285 10.68 11.84 27.44
C PRO A 285 11.26 10.71 28.31
N GLU A 286 10.70 10.51 29.52
CA GLU A 286 11.10 9.46 30.45
C GLU A 286 10.74 8.07 29.89
N GLU A 287 9.55 7.89 29.35
CA GLU A 287 9.11 6.64 28.72
C GLU A 287 9.95 6.33 27.48
N LEU A 288 10.19 7.32 26.61
CA LEU A 288 11.09 7.18 25.45
C LEU A 288 12.51 6.79 25.87
N ASN A 289 12.98 7.31 27.02
CA ASN A 289 14.30 6.97 27.54
C ASN A 289 14.39 5.54 28.08
N LEU A 290 13.30 4.90 28.43
CA LEU A 290 13.28 3.50 28.88
C LEU A 290 13.46 2.51 27.72
N ILE A 291 13.15 2.91 26.48
CA ILE A 291 13.28 2.02 25.31
C ILE A 291 14.73 1.59 25.12
N ASP A 292 15.02 0.30 25.21
CA ASP A 292 16.36 -0.27 25.10
C ASP A 292 16.56 -1.16 23.86
N ARG A 293 15.48 -1.46 23.13
CA ARG A 293 15.49 -2.22 21.89
C ARG A 293 14.38 -1.71 20.97
N VAL A 294 14.65 -1.72 19.66
CA VAL A 294 13.67 -1.38 18.62
C VAL A 294 13.58 -2.53 17.63
N TYR A 295 12.35 -2.92 17.29
CA TYR A 295 12.04 -3.71 16.10
C TYR A 295 11.30 -2.83 15.09
N VAL A 296 11.77 -2.76 13.85
CA VAL A 296 11.02 -2.16 12.75
C VAL A 296 10.44 -3.31 11.93
N ILE A 297 9.11 -3.41 11.88
CA ILE A 297 8.40 -4.48 11.17
C ILE A 297 7.63 -3.91 9.98
N ALA A 298 7.80 -4.51 8.82
CA ALA A 298 7.16 -4.05 7.59
C ALA A 298 7.24 -5.09 6.47
N CYS A 299 6.58 -4.81 5.34
CA CYS A 299 6.66 -5.59 4.10
C CYS A 299 7.15 -4.71 2.94
N GLY A 300 7.85 -5.30 1.97
CA GLY A 300 8.23 -4.66 0.69
C GLY A 300 9.00 -3.34 0.86
N THR A 301 8.57 -2.32 0.17
CA THR A 301 9.16 -0.95 0.20
C THR A 301 9.25 -0.38 1.62
N SER A 302 8.23 -0.62 2.46
CA SER A 302 8.24 -0.19 3.87
C SER A 302 9.33 -0.90 4.70
N TYR A 303 9.63 -2.17 4.40
CA TYR A 303 10.75 -2.89 5.00
C TYR A 303 12.10 -2.24 4.62
N HIS A 304 12.25 -1.78 3.37
CA HIS A 304 13.48 -1.06 2.94
C HIS A 304 13.63 0.28 3.68
N ALA A 305 12.52 1.00 3.94
CA ALA A 305 12.55 2.18 4.80
C ALA A 305 12.99 1.83 6.24
N GLY A 306 12.57 0.67 6.73
CA GLY A 306 13.01 0.11 8.02
C GLY A 306 14.52 -0.18 8.09
N LEU A 307 15.10 -0.69 7.01
CA LEU A 307 16.58 -0.90 6.93
C LEU A 307 17.35 0.43 7.04
N ILE A 308 16.81 1.51 6.46
CA ILE A 308 17.37 2.85 6.62
C ILE A 308 17.25 3.31 8.07
N ALA A 309 16.07 3.14 8.68
CA ALA A 309 15.81 3.49 10.07
C ALA A 309 16.76 2.79 11.05
N LYS A 310 17.03 1.50 10.84
CA LYS A 310 17.99 0.73 11.64
C LYS A 310 19.33 1.45 11.71
N ASN A 311 19.90 1.84 10.55
CA ASN A 311 21.17 2.56 10.50
C ASN A 311 21.10 3.89 11.29
N LEU A 312 20.00 4.64 11.19
CA LEU A 312 19.84 5.93 11.86
C LEU A 312 19.65 5.79 13.38
N ILE A 313 18.80 4.86 13.83
CA ILE A 313 18.54 4.63 15.26
C ILE A 313 19.79 4.13 15.96
N GLU A 314 20.45 3.11 15.41
CA GLU A 314 21.71 2.60 15.96
C GLU A 314 22.81 3.67 15.94
N GLY A 315 22.90 4.44 14.85
CA GLY A 315 23.90 5.50 14.70
C GLY A 315 23.72 6.66 15.69
N TRP A 316 22.50 7.13 15.90
CA TRP A 316 22.23 8.33 16.69
C TRP A 316 21.73 8.05 18.11
N ALA A 317 20.75 7.16 18.26
CA ALA A 317 20.18 6.86 19.58
C ALA A 317 20.98 5.80 20.34
N ARG A 318 21.82 5.01 19.64
CA ARG A 318 22.62 3.90 20.20
C ARG A 318 21.73 2.82 20.83
N ILE A 319 20.56 2.59 20.25
CA ILE A 319 19.64 1.53 20.67
C ILE A 319 19.76 0.39 19.65
N PRO A 320 20.01 -0.86 20.11
CA PRO A 320 19.99 -2.04 19.23
C PRO A 320 18.67 -2.11 18.46
N THR A 321 18.76 -2.20 17.14
CA THR A 321 17.59 -2.14 16.26
C THR A 321 17.64 -3.29 15.27
N GLU A 322 16.55 -4.05 15.18
CA GLU A 322 16.34 -5.06 14.16
C GLU A 322 15.25 -4.59 13.19
N CYS A 323 15.45 -4.88 11.91
CA CYS A 323 14.44 -4.62 10.89
C CYS A 323 14.04 -5.95 10.27
N GLU A 324 12.76 -6.29 10.31
CA GLU A 324 12.26 -7.60 9.91
C GLU A 324 11.05 -7.51 9.00
N VAL A 325 10.93 -8.51 8.12
CA VAL A 325 9.72 -8.71 7.33
C VAL A 325 8.61 -9.16 8.28
N ALA A 326 7.45 -8.51 8.20
CA ALA A 326 6.38 -8.70 9.18
C ALA A 326 5.84 -10.15 9.20
N SER A 327 5.76 -10.83 8.03
CA SER A 327 5.37 -12.24 7.95
C SER A 327 6.28 -13.16 8.76
N GLU A 328 7.61 -12.90 8.79
CA GLU A 328 8.56 -13.74 9.50
C GLU A 328 8.67 -13.40 10.99
N PHE A 329 8.47 -12.12 11.35
CA PHE A 329 8.58 -11.64 12.73
C PHE A 329 7.73 -12.44 13.71
N ARG A 330 6.46 -12.67 13.40
CA ARG A 330 5.53 -13.38 14.29
C ARG A 330 5.90 -14.86 14.51
N TYR A 331 6.38 -15.54 13.46
CA TYR A 331 6.64 -16.98 13.51
C TYR A 331 7.97 -17.34 14.18
N ARG A 332 8.95 -16.45 14.15
CA ARG A 332 10.24 -16.69 14.84
C ARG A 332 10.19 -16.48 16.35
N ASN A 333 9.06 -16.06 16.92
CA ASN A 333 8.89 -15.78 18.34
C ASN A 333 9.92 -14.79 18.90
N PRO A 334 9.86 -13.50 18.50
CA PRO A 334 10.86 -12.48 18.84
C PRO A 334 10.98 -12.28 20.36
N ILE A 335 12.18 -11.87 20.80
CA ILE A 335 12.44 -11.55 22.21
C ILE A 335 11.92 -10.13 22.48
N ILE A 336 10.80 -10.05 23.16
CA ILE A 336 10.11 -8.81 23.53
C ILE A 336 10.14 -8.64 25.05
N THR A 337 10.41 -7.41 25.47
CA THR A 337 10.39 -6.97 26.87
C THR A 337 9.51 -5.72 26.99
N PRO A 338 9.09 -5.31 28.20
CA PRO A 338 8.34 -4.06 28.38
C PRO A 338 9.06 -2.79 27.92
N THR A 339 10.39 -2.83 27.71
CA THR A 339 11.21 -1.75 27.20
C THR A 339 11.46 -1.85 25.68
N THR A 340 10.89 -2.85 25.02
CA THR A 340 10.95 -3.03 23.57
C THR A 340 9.92 -2.11 22.88
N LEU A 341 10.40 -1.32 21.91
CA LEU A 341 9.54 -0.60 20.97
C LEU A 341 9.44 -1.39 19.66
N VAL A 342 8.22 -1.64 19.21
CA VAL A 342 7.95 -2.16 17.86
C VAL A 342 7.43 -1.01 17.00
N VAL A 343 8.07 -0.76 15.86
CA VAL A 343 7.68 0.27 14.89
C VAL A 343 7.11 -0.44 13.66
N ALA A 344 5.81 -0.36 13.49
CA ALA A 344 5.10 -0.98 12.38
C ALA A 344 4.94 0.03 11.23
N VAL A 345 5.46 -0.30 10.04
CA VAL A 345 5.46 0.61 8.89
C VAL A 345 4.60 0.03 7.78
N SER A 346 3.55 0.77 7.38
CA SER A 346 2.67 0.38 6.28
C SER A 346 2.07 1.62 5.62
N GLN A 347 2.20 1.75 4.29
CA GLN A 347 1.63 2.88 3.55
C GLN A 347 0.10 2.93 3.70
N SER A 348 -0.60 1.82 3.45
CA SER A 348 -2.05 1.72 3.56
C SER A 348 -2.55 1.61 5.00
N GLY A 349 -1.69 1.08 5.89
CA GLY A 349 -2.08 0.70 7.24
C GLY A 349 -3.03 -0.50 7.30
N GLU A 350 -3.12 -1.28 6.22
CA GLU A 350 -4.03 -2.41 6.05
C GLU A 350 -3.31 -3.74 5.76
N THR A 351 -1.98 -3.76 5.78
CA THR A 351 -1.18 -4.94 5.45
C THR A 351 -1.40 -6.03 6.49
N ALA A 352 -1.95 -7.19 6.07
CA ALA A 352 -2.36 -8.28 6.97
C ALA A 352 -1.21 -8.76 7.87
N ASP A 353 -0.06 -9.10 7.28
CA ASP A 353 1.12 -9.53 8.04
C ASP A 353 1.57 -8.49 9.08
N THR A 354 1.53 -7.20 8.72
CA THR A 354 1.93 -6.13 9.63
C THR A 354 0.96 -6.02 10.81
N LEU A 355 -0.35 -6.14 10.57
CA LEU A 355 -1.38 -6.14 11.62
C LEU A 355 -1.24 -7.34 12.54
N ALA A 356 -1.05 -8.53 11.97
CA ALA A 356 -0.84 -9.75 12.75
C ALA A 356 0.41 -9.64 13.65
N ALA A 357 1.51 -9.06 13.12
CA ALA A 357 2.73 -8.83 13.88
C ALA A 357 2.54 -7.78 14.99
N ILE A 358 1.74 -6.72 14.77
CA ILE A 358 1.36 -5.76 15.81
C ILE A 358 0.65 -6.46 16.96
N ARG A 359 -0.37 -7.27 16.65
CA ARG A 359 -1.18 -8.01 17.64
C ARG A 359 -0.31 -8.95 18.47
N ASP A 360 0.58 -9.72 17.81
CA ASP A 360 1.53 -10.61 18.49
C ASP A 360 2.50 -9.83 19.41
N ALA A 361 3.04 -8.72 18.94
CA ALA A 361 3.94 -7.87 19.72
C ALA A 361 3.26 -7.29 20.97
N ARG A 362 2.01 -6.82 20.84
CA ARG A 362 1.22 -6.28 21.96
C ARG A 362 0.89 -7.35 23.01
N VAL A 363 0.50 -8.56 22.58
CA VAL A 363 0.25 -9.69 23.49
C VAL A 363 1.52 -10.02 24.31
N LYS A 364 2.70 -9.84 23.71
CA LYS A 364 4.00 -10.05 24.37
C LYS A 364 4.45 -8.86 25.24
N GLY A 365 3.70 -7.76 25.24
CA GLY A 365 3.95 -6.59 26.09
C GLY A 365 4.82 -5.51 25.48
N ALA A 366 5.05 -5.52 24.16
CA ALA A 366 5.73 -4.42 23.47
C ALA A 366 4.86 -3.17 23.42
N ARG A 367 5.51 -1.99 23.42
CA ARG A 367 4.92 -0.76 22.96
C ARG A 367 4.99 -0.71 21.42
N VAL A 368 3.90 -0.31 20.76
CA VAL A 368 3.84 -0.30 19.29
C VAL A 368 3.60 1.11 18.77
N PHE A 369 4.46 1.58 17.85
CA PHE A 369 4.22 2.79 17.06
C PHE A 369 3.92 2.44 15.61
N GLY A 370 2.88 3.06 15.06
CA GLY A 370 2.51 2.97 13.65
C GLY A 370 3.14 4.11 12.83
N ILE A 371 3.65 3.79 11.64
CA ILE A 371 3.97 4.79 10.61
C ILE A 371 3.11 4.47 9.40
N THR A 372 2.13 5.31 9.11
CA THR A 372 1.16 5.08 8.03
C THR A 372 0.79 6.37 7.31
N ASN A 373 0.24 6.25 6.10
CA ASN A 373 -0.25 7.40 5.36
C ASN A 373 -1.76 7.61 5.53
N VAL A 374 -2.49 6.56 5.92
CA VAL A 374 -3.95 6.58 5.99
C VAL A 374 -4.41 6.81 7.42
N VAL A 375 -5.07 7.96 7.64
CA VAL A 375 -5.64 8.32 8.94
C VAL A 375 -6.76 7.34 9.29
N GLY A 376 -6.75 6.84 10.53
CA GLY A 376 -7.76 5.90 11.01
C GLY A 376 -7.64 4.48 10.42
N SER A 377 -6.53 4.14 9.74
CA SER A 377 -6.27 2.78 9.27
C SER A 377 -6.14 1.79 10.42
N PRO A 378 -6.28 0.46 10.16
CA PRO A 378 -6.11 -0.56 11.21
C PRO A 378 -4.77 -0.43 11.95
N VAL A 379 -3.64 -0.24 11.25
CA VAL A 379 -2.33 -0.01 11.90
C VAL A 379 -2.39 1.21 12.82
N ALA A 380 -3.06 2.30 12.42
CA ALA A 380 -3.20 3.48 13.26
C ALA A 380 -4.03 3.22 14.52
N ARG A 381 -5.12 2.45 14.40
CA ARG A 381 -6.01 2.14 15.53
C ARG A 381 -5.40 1.13 16.52
N GLU A 382 -4.60 0.20 16.02
CA GLU A 382 -4.00 -0.87 16.82
C GLU A 382 -2.62 -0.48 17.41
N SER A 383 -2.08 0.70 17.08
CA SER A 383 -0.83 1.23 17.62
C SER A 383 -1.07 2.12 18.85
N ASP A 384 -0.10 2.17 19.76
CA ASP A 384 -0.12 3.03 20.96
C ASP A 384 0.21 4.49 20.63
N GLY A 385 0.80 4.75 19.46
CA GLY A 385 1.05 6.07 18.90
C GLY A 385 1.30 5.96 17.39
N VAL A 386 1.05 7.05 16.64
CA VAL A 386 1.13 7.02 15.17
C VAL A 386 1.86 8.24 14.62
N ILE A 387 2.71 8.03 13.62
CA ILE A 387 3.28 9.10 12.79
C ILE A 387 2.68 9.00 11.40
N TYR A 388 1.93 10.03 10.99
CA TYR A 388 1.39 10.10 9.64
C TYR A 388 2.39 10.71 8.67
N THR A 389 2.61 10.04 7.52
CA THR A 389 3.57 10.48 6.49
C THR A 389 3.09 11.67 5.68
N LYS A 390 1.80 12.01 5.78
CA LYS A 390 1.16 13.15 5.07
C LYS A 390 1.44 13.18 3.56
N ALA A 391 1.63 11.99 2.96
CA ALA A 391 1.94 11.87 1.53
C ALA A 391 0.71 12.01 0.62
N ASN A 392 -0.47 12.29 1.18
CA ASN A 392 -1.75 12.26 0.47
C ASN A 392 -2.00 10.90 -0.23
N LYS A 393 -3.01 10.82 -1.11
CA LYS A 393 -3.32 9.59 -1.83
C LYS A 393 -2.18 9.22 -2.79
N GLU A 394 -1.75 7.96 -2.77
CA GLU A 394 -0.80 7.34 -3.68
C GLU A 394 -1.53 6.25 -4.47
N ILE A 395 -1.60 6.39 -5.81
CA ILE A 395 -2.43 5.58 -6.70
C ILE A 395 -1.59 4.55 -7.45
N ALA A 396 -0.40 4.93 -7.95
CA ALA A 396 0.50 3.98 -8.58
C ALA A 396 0.79 2.80 -7.65
N VAL A 397 0.73 1.58 -8.16
CA VAL A 397 0.93 0.36 -7.36
C VAL A 397 2.31 0.37 -6.71
N ALA A 398 3.36 0.67 -7.47
CA ALA A 398 4.71 0.82 -6.95
C ALA A 398 4.83 2.08 -6.08
N SER A 399 5.15 1.93 -4.81
CA SER A 399 5.25 3.04 -3.86
C SER A 399 6.48 3.91 -4.13
N THR A 400 6.29 5.24 -4.12
CA THR A 400 7.33 6.25 -4.34
C THR A 400 7.31 7.34 -3.28
N LYS A 401 6.34 8.23 -3.30
CA LYS A 401 6.24 9.36 -2.35
C LYS A 401 5.97 8.89 -0.92
N SER A 402 5.20 7.82 -0.75
CA SER A 402 4.94 7.25 0.58
C SER A 402 6.21 6.65 1.18
N PHE A 403 7.07 6.00 0.38
CA PHE A 403 8.38 5.55 0.82
C PHE A 403 9.23 6.71 1.37
N LEU A 404 9.33 7.84 0.64
CA LEU A 404 10.06 8.99 1.15
C LEU A 404 9.44 9.55 2.45
N GLY A 405 8.12 9.64 2.51
CA GLY A 405 7.42 10.03 3.74
C GLY A 405 7.73 9.11 4.92
N GLN A 406 7.82 7.80 4.69
CA GLN A 406 8.23 6.82 5.69
C GLN A 406 9.70 7.02 6.13
N VAL A 407 10.62 7.22 5.18
CA VAL A 407 12.03 7.50 5.49
C VAL A 407 12.18 8.77 6.33
N VAL A 408 11.46 9.84 5.98
CA VAL A 408 11.46 11.10 6.77
C VAL A 408 10.87 10.87 8.17
N SER A 409 9.74 10.17 8.28
CA SER A 409 9.08 9.86 9.56
C SER A 409 9.98 9.01 10.47
N LEU A 410 10.63 7.99 9.91
CA LEU A 410 11.59 7.14 10.62
C LEU A 410 12.85 7.91 11.02
N THR A 411 13.28 8.87 10.21
CA THR A 411 14.39 9.78 10.53
C THR A 411 14.04 10.66 11.74
N LEU A 412 12.82 11.23 11.76
CA LEU A 412 12.31 11.98 12.91
C LEU A 412 12.26 11.12 14.18
N LEU A 413 11.78 9.88 14.07
CA LEU A 413 11.75 8.95 15.20
C LEU A 413 13.16 8.64 15.72
N ALA A 414 14.13 8.40 14.83
CA ALA A 414 15.53 8.19 15.23
C ALA A 414 16.13 9.40 15.95
N MET A 415 15.81 10.62 15.48
CA MET A 415 16.22 11.87 16.15
C MET A 415 15.53 12.03 17.51
N LEU A 416 14.24 11.72 17.60
CA LEU A 416 13.46 11.79 18.85
C LEU A 416 14.00 10.83 19.90
N LEU A 417 14.27 9.57 19.54
CA LEU A 417 14.89 8.58 20.41
C LEU A 417 16.29 9.04 20.88
N ALA A 418 17.09 9.59 19.95
CA ALA A 418 18.43 10.11 20.28
C ALA A 418 18.35 11.34 21.20
N GLN A 419 17.33 12.20 21.04
CA GLN A 419 17.05 13.32 21.95
C GLN A 419 16.70 12.80 23.35
N ALA A 420 15.76 11.86 23.46
CA ALA A 420 15.33 11.27 24.72
C ALA A 420 16.47 10.55 25.46
N LYS A 421 17.35 9.84 24.71
CA LYS A 421 18.57 9.21 25.24
C LYS A 421 19.70 10.19 25.57
N GLY A 422 19.51 11.50 25.35
CA GLY A 422 20.55 12.50 25.55
C GLY A 422 21.79 12.34 24.65
N LYS A 423 21.66 11.58 23.54
CA LYS A 423 22.75 11.34 22.57
C LYS A 423 22.91 12.47 21.58
N LEU A 424 21.82 13.20 21.28
CA LEU A 424 21.83 14.41 20.46
C LEU A 424 21.43 15.61 21.32
N ARG A 425 22.25 16.67 21.28
CA ARG A 425 21.94 17.94 21.93
C ARG A 425 21.01 18.78 21.04
N MET A 426 20.32 19.76 21.63
CA MET A 426 19.35 20.61 20.95
C MET A 426 19.90 21.33 19.71
N ASN A 427 21.15 21.78 19.75
CA ASN A 427 21.80 22.40 18.58
C ASN A 427 22.06 21.40 17.44
N GLN A 428 22.38 20.13 17.77
CA GLN A 428 22.55 19.06 16.78
C GLN A 428 21.20 18.66 16.19
N ILE A 429 20.15 18.56 16.98
CA ILE A 429 18.78 18.32 16.52
C ILE A 429 18.37 19.40 15.51
N ARG A 430 18.56 20.69 15.86
CA ARG A 430 18.23 21.81 14.95
C ARG A 430 19.00 21.76 13.64
N LEU A 431 20.28 21.40 13.70
CA LEU A 431 21.11 21.26 12.50
C LEU A 431 20.63 20.13 11.63
N LEU A 432 20.44 18.92 12.19
CA LEU A 432 19.95 17.75 11.47
C LEU A 432 18.57 17.98 10.89
N PHE A 433 17.66 18.62 11.64
CA PHE A 433 16.31 18.95 11.16
C PHE A 433 16.35 19.91 9.97
N ARG A 434 17.23 20.93 9.99
CA ARG A 434 17.42 21.84 8.86
C ARG A 434 17.95 21.07 7.64
N GLU A 435 19.03 20.31 7.80
CA GLU A 435 19.60 19.53 6.71
C GLU A 435 18.60 18.50 6.15
N LEU A 436 17.74 17.93 6.99
CA LEU A 436 16.64 17.08 6.56
C LEU A 436 15.60 17.87 5.75
N ALA A 437 15.23 19.07 6.19
CA ALA A 437 14.29 19.94 5.47
C ALA A 437 14.86 20.40 4.11
N ASP A 438 16.15 20.70 4.05
CA ASP A 438 16.85 21.09 2.83
C ASP A 438 16.83 19.98 1.76
N THR A 439 16.60 18.70 2.15
CA THR A 439 16.47 17.60 1.17
C THR A 439 15.29 17.79 0.22
N ALA A 440 14.26 18.55 0.57
CA ALA A 440 13.15 18.87 -0.32
C ALA A 440 13.63 19.65 -1.56
N GLU A 441 14.48 20.67 -1.37
CA GLU A 441 15.07 21.44 -2.47
C GLU A 441 16.05 20.60 -3.28
N GLN A 442 16.79 19.70 -2.61
CA GLN A 442 17.71 18.79 -3.32
C GLN A 442 16.93 17.82 -4.22
N VAL A 443 15.76 17.32 -3.78
CA VAL A 443 14.89 16.49 -4.61
C VAL A 443 14.32 17.29 -5.79
N GLU A 444 13.91 18.55 -5.60
CA GLU A 444 13.48 19.43 -6.71
C GLU A 444 14.58 19.58 -7.77
N ARG A 445 15.84 19.77 -7.36
CA ARG A 445 16.98 19.84 -8.28
C ARG A 445 17.18 18.52 -9.03
N ILE A 446 17.10 17.37 -8.35
CA ILE A 446 17.21 16.05 -9.01
C ILE A 446 16.14 15.89 -10.08
N LEU A 447 14.90 16.25 -9.77
CA LEU A 447 13.77 16.16 -10.71
C LEU A 447 13.96 17.06 -11.93
N ALA A 448 14.58 18.23 -11.78
CA ALA A 448 14.85 19.16 -12.85
C ALA A 448 16.07 18.80 -13.70
N GLU A 449 17.15 18.30 -13.08
CA GLU A 449 18.47 18.23 -13.70
C GLU A 449 18.86 16.81 -14.17
N CYS A 450 18.38 15.73 -13.48
CA CYS A 450 18.91 14.38 -13.71
C CYS A 450 18.24 13.63 -14.87
N LYS A 451 17.13 14.12 -15.44
CA LYS A 451 16.36 13.42 -16.46
C LYS A 451 17.19 12.94 -17.66
N PRO A 452 18.08 13.72 -18.28
CA PRO A 452 18.84 13.27 -19.45
C PRO A 452 19.75 12.08 -19.15
N SER A 453 20.50 12.12 -18.04
CA SER A 453 21.40 11.03 -17.64
C SER A 453 20.66 9.77 -17.23
N ILE A 454 19.49 9.91 -16.61
CA ILE A 454 18.60 8.78 -16.25
C ILE A 454 18.08 8.11 -17.52
N GLU A 455 17.58 8.87 -18.50
CA GLU A 455 17.07 8.32 -19.76
C GLU A 455 18.16 7.65 -20.59
N GLU A 456 19.38 8.21 -20.61
CA GLU A 456 20.53 7.60 -21.26
C GLU A 456 20.87 6.24 -20.65
N ALA A 457 21.03 6.18 -19.33
CA ALA A 457 21.31 4.94 -18.59
C ALA A 457 20.17 3.90 -18.76
N ALA A 458 18.91 4.36 -18.74
CA ALA A 458 17.76 3.48 -18.94
C ALA A 458 17.74 2.85 -20.34
N ARG A 459 18.03 3.61 -21.39
CA ARG A 459 18.13 3.09 -22.76
C ARG A 459 19.24 2.04 -22.90
N ALA A 460 20.37 2.23 -22.22
CA ALA A 460 21.45 1.25 -22.20
C ALA A 460 21.05 -0.08 -21.52
N CYS A 461 20.17 -0.01 -20.48
CA CYS A 461 19.78 -1.17 -19.68
C CYS A 461 18.48 -1.85 -20.14
N LYS A 462 17.66 -1.24 -21.01
CA LYS A 462 16.29 -1.68 -21.28
C LYS A 462 16.13 -3.11 -21.81
N ASP A 463 17.12 -3.60 -22.55
CA ASP A 463 17.09 -4.93 -23.18
C ASP A 463 17.73 -6.01 -22.29
N ALA A 464 18.28 -5.63 -21.13
CA ALA A 464 18.86 -6.56 -20.18
C ALA A 464 17.77 -7.50 -19.60
N ARG A 465 18.18 -8.73 -19.26
CA ARG A 465 17.31 -9.70 -18.58
C ARG A 465 17.42 -9.62 -17.07
N ASN A 466 18.63 -9.31 -16.60
CA ASN A 466 18.95 -9.25 -15.19
C ASN A 466 19.72 -7.96 -14.89
N ALA A 467 19.70 -7.52 -13.64
CA ALA A 467 20.52 -6.42 -13.15
C ALA A 467 20.88 -6.63 -11.67
N LEU A 468 22.05 -6.14 -11.25
CA LEU A 468 22.43 -6.07 -9.84
C LEU A 468 22.43 -4.63 -9.35
N PHE A 469 21.87 -4.42 -8.16
CA PHE A 469 21.97 -3.16 -7.43
C PHE A 469 22.94 -3.36 -6.26
N ILE A 470 23.91 -2.46 -6.12
CA ILE A 470 24.92 -2.59 -5.07
C ILE A 470 25.18 -1.28 -4.35
N GLY A 471 25.50 -1.39 -3.07
CA GLY A 471 25.91 -0.28 -2.22
C GLY A 471 26.54 -0.76 -0.92
N ARG A 472 27.00 0.17 -0.09
CA ARG A 472 27.50 -0.13 1.26
C ARG A 472 26.88 0.81 2.27
N GLY A 473 26.73 0.35 3.52
CA GLY A 473 26.11 1.12 4.58
C GLY A 473 24.70 1.56 4.16
N MET A 474 24.43 2.87 4.17
CA MET A 474 23.16 3.43 3.72
C MET A 474 22.86 3.05 2.26
N GLY A 475 23.85 3.06 1.38
CA GLY A 475 23.73 2.67 -0.03
C GLY A 475 23.24 1.24 -0.24
N ALA A 476 23.53 0.31 0.67
CA ALA A 476 23.01 -1.05 0.59
C ALA A 476 21.48 -1.08 0.79
N ALA A 477 20.98 -0.36 1.80
CA ALA A 477 19.54 -0.25 2.04
C ALA A 477 18.80 0.39 0.85
N ILE A 478 19.39 1.43 0.24
CA ILE A 478 18.84 2.11 -0.96
C ILE A 478 18.83 1.16 -2.17
N SER A 479 19.85 0.31 -2.32
CA SER A 479 19.94 -0.66 -3.42
C SER A 479 18.79 -1.65 -3.44
N TYR A 480 18.32 -2.10 -2.26
CA TYR A 480 17.15 -2.99 -2.17
C TYR A 480 15.89 -2.32 -2.74
N GLU A 481 15.68 -1.03 -2.43
CA GLU A 481 14.52 -0.29 -2.95
C GLU A 481 14.61 -0.07 -4.47
N GLY A 482 15.78 0.30 -4.98
CA GLY A 482 15.99 0.45 -6.42
C GLY A 482 15.75 -0.84 -7.20
N ALA A 483 16.24 -1.97 -6.71
CA ALA A 483 16.01 -3.28 -7.31
C ALA A 483 14.54 -3.68 -7.26
N LEU A 484 13.83 -3.39 -6.16
CA LEU A 484 12.40 -3.65 -6.04
C LEU A 484 11.62 -2.84 -7.07
N LYS A 485 11.84 -1.54 -7.16
CA LYS A 485 11.14 -0.67 -8.15
C LYS A 485 11.36 -1.16 -9.57
N LEU A 486 12.59 -1.53 -9.92
CA LEU A 486 12.89 -2.01 -11.27
C LEU A 486 12.14 -3.30 -11.59
N LYS A 487 12.15 -4.29 -10.71
CA LYS A 487 11.47 -5.57 -10.96
C LYS A 487 9.95 -5.44 -11.00
N GLU A 488 9.37 -4.59 -10.16
CA GLU A 488 7.92 -4.41 -10.07
C GLU A 488 7.31 -3.90 -11.37
N ILE A 489 7.90 -2.86 -11.97
CA ILE A 489 7.27 -2.15 -13.08
C ILE A 489 7.83 -2.47 -14.45
N SER A 490 9.08 -2.97 -14.55
CA SER A 490 9.71 -3.31 -15.82
C SER A 490 9.79 -4.81 -16.10
N TYR A 491 9.53 -5.66 -15.08
CA TYR A 491 9.68 -7.12 -15.11
C TYR A 491 11.12 -7.60 -15.42
N LEU A 492 12.10 -6.71 -15.28
CA LEU A 492 13.51 -7.05 -15.33
C LEU A 492 13.90 -7.68 -13.99
N HIS A 493 14.51 -8.87 -14.00
CA HIS A 493 14.95 -9.52 -12.77
C HIS A 493 16.10 -8.74 -12.15
N ALA A 494 15.82 -8.02 -11.09
CA ALA A 494 16.79 -7.19 -10.38
C ALA A 494 16.96 -7.67 -8.93
N GLU A 495 18.21 -7.82 -8.52
CA GLU A 495 18.58 -8.17 -7.16
C GLU A 495 19.47 -7.10 -6.54
N ALA A 496 19.47 -7.01 -5.21
CA ALA A 496 20.34 -6.10 -4.49
C ALA A 496 21.20 -6.83 -3.47
N TYR A 497 22.45 -6.40 -3.38
CA TYR A 497 23.41 -6.94 -2.40
C TYR A 497 24.22 -5.82 -1.75
N PRO A 498 24.59 -5.95 -0.48
CA PRO A 498 25.73 -5.20 0.05
C PRO A 498 26.94 -5.46 -0.85
N ALA A 499 27.57 -4.42 -1.38
CA ALA A 499 28.59 -4.57 -2.43
C ALA A 499 29.74 -5.50 -2.04
N GLY A 500 30.02 -5.67 -0.74
CA GLY A 500 31.01 -6.63 -0.23
C GLY A 500 30.62 -8.08 -0.45
N GLU A 501 29.31 -8.39 -0.44
CA GLU A 501 28.78 -9.75 -0.60
C GLU A 501 28.85 -10.26 -2.05
N MET A 502 29.07 -9.38 -3.03
CA MET A 502 29.19 -9.79 -4.44
C MET A 502 30.23 -10.89 -4.65
N LYS A 503 31.36 -10.84 -3.91
CA LYS A 503 32.45 -11.81 -4.01
C LYS A 503 32.06 -13.21 -3.53
N HIS A 504 31.00 -13.34 -2.75
CA HIS A 504 30.54 -14.57 -2.11
C HIS A 504 29.47 -15.33 -2.91
N GLY A 505 29.37 -15.04 -4.22
CA GLY A 505 28.47 -15.75 -5.13
C GLY A 505 27.95 -14.87 -6.27
N PRO A 506 27.25 -13.74 -6.00
CA PRO A 506 26.57 -12.95 -7.04
C PRO A 506 27.45 -12.47 -8.20
N ILE A 507 28.75 -12.25 -7.97
CA ILE A 507 29.69 -11.85 -9.00
C ILE A 507 29.80 -12.87 -10.16
N ALA A 508 29.41 -14.13 -9.92
CA ALA A 508 29.38 -15.17 -10.95
C ALA A 508 28.33 -14.91 -12.05
N LEU A 509 27.35 -14.04 -11.80
CA LEU A 509 26.31 -13.65 -12.75
C LEU A 509 26.79 -12.58 -13.74
N ILE A 510 27.93 -11.93 -13.46
CA ILE A 510 28.41 -10.82 -14.28
C ILE A 510 29.12 -11.37 -15.52
N ASP A 511 28.61 -10.98 -16.68
CA ASP A 511 29.18 -11.17 -18.01
C ASP A 511 29.24 -9.84 -18.77
N GLU A 512 29.61 -9.89 -20.06
CA GLU A 512 29.79 -8.69 -20.89
C GLU A 512 28.48 -7.91 -21.04
N GLY A 513 28.50 -6.66 -20.66
CA GLY A 513 27.34 -5.76 -20.70
C GLY A 513 26.30 -5.98 -19.59
N PHE A 514 26.58 -6.82 -18.58
CA PHE A 514 25.65 -7.04 -17.46
C PHE A 514 25.47 -5.74 -16.64
N PRO A 515 24.22 -5.22 -16.46
CA PRO A 515 24.01 -3.98 -15.72
C PRO A 515 24.27 -4.12 -14.22
N VAL A 516 25.14 -3.28 -13.69
CA VAL A 516 25.37 -3.10 -12.25
C VAL A 516 25.06 -1.65 -11.88
N ILE A 517 23.99 -1.45 -11.11
CA ILE A 517 23.54 -0.14 -10.64
C ILE A 517 24.10 0.08 -9.23
N ALA A 518 24.93 1.10 -9.08
CA ALA A 518 25.70 1.33 -7.86
C ALA A 518 25.32 2.63 -7.15
N ILE A 519 25.12 2.56 -5.84
CA ILE A 519 24.97 3.73 -4.98
C ILE A 519 26.36 4.15 -4.50
N ALA A 520 26.96 5.08 -5.25
CA ALA A 520 28.33 5.57 -5.07
C ALA A 520 28.37 7.02 -4.56
N THR A 521 27.49 7.37 -3.63
CA THR A 521 27.51 8.68 -2.97
C THR A 521 28.71 8.85 -2.05
N LYS A 522 29.21 10.08 -1.91
CA LYS A 522 30.32 10.38 -0.98
C LYS A 522 29.92 10.07 0.45
N SER A 523 30.55 9.05 1.01
CA SER A 523 30.28 8.48 2.33
C SER A 523 31.56 7.91 2.92
N PRO A 524 31.59 7.54 4.21
CA PRO A 524 32.76 6.89 4.82
C PRO A 524 33.19 5.57 4.14
N VAL A 525 32.31 4.97 3.35
CA VAL A 525 32.55 3.69 2.65
C VAL A 525 32.70 3.83 1.14
N TYR A 526 32.76 5.06 0.62
CA TYR A 526 32.84 5.37 -0.81
C TYR A 526 33.96 4.60 -1.54
N ASP A 527 35.21 4.65 -1.02
CA ASP A 527 36.36 3.98 -1.64
C ASP A 527 36.16 2.46 -1.75
N LYS A 528 35.40 1.88 -0.80
CA LYS A 528 35.06 0.46 -0.83
C LYS A 528 34.03 0.14 -1.90
N VAL A 529 33.09 1.07 -2.17
CA VAL A 529 32.14 0.94 -3.29
C VAL A 529 32.91 1.01 -4.60
N VAL A 530 33.78 2.01 -4.79
CA VAL A 530 34.60 2.16 -6.00
C VAL A 530 35.41 0.91 -6.29
N SER A 531 36.03 0.31 -5.26
CA SER A 531 36.75 -0.97 -5.42
C SER A 531 35.87 -2.10 -5.93
N ASN A 532 34.57 -2.16 -5.47
CA ASN A 532 33.63 -3.17 -5.95
C ASN A 532 33.17 -2.87 -7.40
N LEU A 533 33.11 -1.60 -7.82
CA LEU A 533 32.84 -1.24 -9.21
C LEU A 533 33.97 -1.71 -10.13
N GLN A 534 35.22 -1.50 -9.74
CA GLN A 534 36.39 -1.96 -10.50
C GLN A 534 36.37 -3.49 -10.67
N GLU A 535 36.01 -4.23 -9.63
CA GLU A 535 35.90 -5.69 -9.67
C GLU A 535 34.78 -6.15 -10.63
N SER A 536 33.65 -5.44 -10.65
CA SER A 536 32.55 -5.71 -11.58
C SER A 536 32.92 -5.38 -13.02
N LYS A 537 33.53 -4.22 -13.22
CA LYS A 537 33.96 -3.73 -14.55
C LYS A 537 35.03 -4.64 -15.17
N ALA A 538 35.95 -5.20 -14.34
CA ALA A 538 36.93 -6.15 -14.78
C ALA A 538 36.33 -7.48 -15.33
N ARG A 539 35.04 -7.70 -15.14
CA ARG A 539 34.29 -8.87 -15.63
C ARG A 539 33.30 -8.52 -16.76
N GLY A 540 33.41 -7.30 -17.29
CA GLY A 540 32.56 -6.85 -18.39
C GLY A 540 31.24 -6.19 -17.97
N ALA A 541 31.01 -5.91 -16.66
CA ALA A 541 29.81 -5.22 -16.24
C ALA A 541 29.69 -3.82 -16.87
N MET A 542 28.49 -3.46 -17.25
CA MET A 542 28.08 -2.08 -17.56
C MET A 542 27.64 -1.39 -16.26
N ILE A 543 28.37 -0.37 -15.84
CA ILE A 543 28.17 0.29 -14.53
C ILE A 543 27.32 1.56 -14.71
N VAL A 544 26.20 1.62 -14.00
CA VAL A 544 25.41 2.84 -13.77
C VAL A 544 25.62 3.30 -12.35
N ALA A 545 26.25 4.47 -12.14
CA ALA A 545 26.52 4.98 -10.80
C ALA A 545 25.61 6.17 -10.45
N VAL A 546 24.92 6.10 -9.31
CA VAL A 546 24.31 7.25 -8.64
C VAL A 546 25.38 7.86 -7.74
N ALA A 547 25.90 9.02 -8.09
CA ALA A 547 27.06 9.64 -7.48
C ALA A 547 26.80 11.07 -7.00
N THR A 548 27.61 11.55 -6.06
CA THR A 548 27.53 12.93 -5.57
C THR A 548 28.08 13.89 -6.62
N GLU A 549 27.41 15.02 -6.87
CA GLU A 549 27.88 16.07 -7.78
C GLU A 549 29.31 16.52 -7.46
N GLY A 550 30.10 16.79 -8.51
CA GLY A 550 31.51 17.15 -8.37
C GLY A 550 32.46 15.97 -8.17
N ASP A 551 31.97 14.74 -8.17
CA ASP A 551 32.82 13.55 -8.16
C ASP A 551 33.24 13.17 -9.58
N GLU A 552 34.38 13.70 -10.04
CA GLU A 552 34.94 13.40 -11.36
C GLU A 552 35.60 12.02 -11.43
N ASP A 553 36.03 11.49 -10.29
CA ASP A 553 36.75 10.21 -10.20
C ASP A 553 35.84 9.03 -10.59
N ILE A 554 34.56 9.09 -10.24
CA ILE A 554 33.58 8.04 -10.53
C ILE A 554 33.45 7.77 -12.05
N LYS A 555 33.70 8.77 -12.90
CA LYS A 555 33.65 8.63 -14.37
C LYS A 555 34.65 7.60 -14.90
N GLN A 556 35.74 7.34 -14.18
CA GLN A 556 36.71 6.32 -14.56
C GLN A 556 36.21 4.90 -14.29
N HIS A 557 35.19 4.76 -13.45
CA HIS A 557 34.70 3.50 -12.91
C HIS A 557 33.27 3.15 -13.35
N ALA A 558 32.55 4.11 -13.93
CA ALA A 558 31.18 3.95 -14.39
C ALA A 558 31.05 4.29 -15.88
N ASP A 559 30.13 3.62 -16.58
CA ASP A 559 29.83 3.87 -17.97
C ASP A 559 28.74 4.95 -18.09
N HIS A 560 27.83 5.00 -17.11
CA HIS A 560 26.82 6.05 -16.95
C HIS A 560 26.85 6.58 -15.52
N VAL A 561 26.76 7.91 -15.37
CA VAL A 561 26.76 8.56 -14.06
C VAL A 561 25.55 9.46 -13.91
N ILE A 562 24.77 9.24 -12.86
CA ILE A 562 23.65 10.08 -12.46
C ILE A 562 24.10 10.89 -11.24
N TYR A 563 24.37 12.17 -11.43
CA TYR A 563 24.81 13.04 -10.35
C TYR A 563 23.63 13.56 -9.52
N ILE A 564 23.77 13.48 -8.19
CA ILE A 564 22.83 14.03 -7.23
C ILE A 564 23.51 15.05 -6.32
N PRO A 565 22.77 16.04 -5.79
CA PRO A 565 23.32 17.02 -4.87
C PRO A 565 23.98 16.38 -3.64
N LYS A 566 25.00 17.06 -3.12
CA LYS A 566 25.67 16.60 -1.90
C LYS A 566 24.79 16.79 -0.68
N VAL A 567 24.57 15.72 0.07
CA VAL A 567 23.87 15.70 1.36
C VAL A 567 24.70 14.96 2.41
N ARG A 568 24.30 15.07 3.68
CA ARG A 568 24.83 14.20 4.73
C ARG A 568 24.49 12.74 4.40
N ASP A 569 25.43 11.80 4.61
CA ASP A 569 25.23 10.38 4.31
C ASP A 569 23.93 9.82 4.93
N ALA A 570 23.57 10.23 6.14
CA ALA A 570 22.31 9.87 6.81
C ALA A 570 21.04 10.24 6.03
N PHE A 571 21.09 11.23 5.15
CA PHE A 571 19.98 11.69 4.32
C PHE A 571 20.11 11.26 2.84
N SER A 572 21.17 10.55 2.50
CA SER A 572 21.41 10.07 1.13
C SER A 572 20.29 9.14 0.63
N ALA A 573 19.59 8.46 1.53
CA ALA A 573 18.45 7.63 1.17
C ALA A 573 17.31 8.43 0.53
N ILE A 574 17.09 9.68 0.95
CA ILE A 574 16.06 10.56 0.38
C ILE A 574 16.45 10.96 -1.05
N THR A 575 17.68 11.43 -1.25
CA THR A 575 18.11 11.97 -2.55
C THR A 575 18.49 10.88 -3.56
N ALA A 576 19.06 9.74 -3.14
CA ALA A 576 19.47 8.69 -4.06
C ALA A 576 18.31 7.77 -4.49
N SER A 577 17.22 7.70 -3.74
CA SER A 577 16.05 6.89 -4.14
C SER A 577 15.29 7.50 -5.34
N VAL A 578 15.24 8.83 -5.43
CA VAL A 578 14.50 9.53 -6.50
C VAL A 578 15.01 9.18 -7.90
N PRO A 579 16.32 9.26 -8.20
CA PRO A 579 16.81 8.88 -9.52
C PRO A 579 16.64 7.39 -9.81
N LEU A 580 16.63 6.51 -8.80
CA LEU A 580 16.36 5.08 -8.99
C LEU A 580 14.89 4.82 -9.34
N GLN A 581 13.95 5.56 -8.76
CA GLN A 581 12.53 5.49 -9.12
C GLN A 581 12.32 5.96 -10.57
N LEU A 582 12.93 7.08 -10.95
CA LEU A 582 12.88 7.60 -12.32
C LEU A 582 13.55 6.65 -13.32
N PHE A 583 14.67 6.03 -12.95
CA PHE A 583 15.39 5.04 -13.77
C PHE A 583 14.54 3.79 -14.01
N ALA A 584 13.94 3.24 -12.96
CA ALA A 584 13.04 2.09 -13.08
C ALA A 584 11.85 2.42 -13.99
N ARG A 585 11.23 3.62 -13.80
CA ARG A 585 10.15 4.08 -14.65
C ARG A 585 10.59 4.26 -16.11
N ALA A 586 11.74 4.87 -16.36
CA ALA A 586 12.24 5.07 -17.71
C ALA A 586 12.44 3.74 -18.45
N ILE A 587 13.01 2.73 -17.79
CA ILE A 587 13.15 1.38 -18.36
C ILE A 587 11.75 0.77 -18.63
N ALA A 588 10.81 0.88 -17.71
CA ALA A 588 9.47 0.34 -17.88
C ALA A 588 8.74 0.97 -19.09
N VAL A 589 8.83 2.28 -19.25
CA VAL A 589 8.27 3.02 -20.40
C VAL A 589 8.92 2.57 -21.71
N GLU A 590 10.25 2.47 -21.77
CA GLU A 590 10.99 1.98 -22.94
C GLU A 590 10.62 0.53 -23.31
N ARG A 591 10.22 -0.27 -22.32
CA ARG A 591 9.75 -1.65 -22.51
C ARG A 591 8.25 -1.75 -22.82
N GLY A 592 7.52 -0.63 -22.86
CA GLY A 592 6.08 -0.60 -23.08
C GLY A 592 5.25 -1.20 -21.95
N CYS A 593 5.78 -1.18 -20.72
CA CYS A 593 5.09 -1.68 -19.52
C CYS A 593 4.14 -0.62 -18.94
N ASP A 594 3.05 -1.07 -18.34
CA ASP A 594 2.17 -0.23 -17.54
C ASP A 594 2.84 0.05 -16.19
N VAL A 595 3.24 1.30 -15.94
CA VAL A 595 3.97 1.69 -14.72
C VAL A 595 3.08 1.92 -13.52
N ASP A 596 1.80 2.24 -13.75
CA ASP A 596 0.82 2.48 -12.68
C ASP A 596 0.18 1.18 -12.17
N GLN A 597 -0.06 0.23 -13.10
CA GLN A 597 -0.74 -1.05 -12.82
C GLN A 597 0.08 -2.22 -13.37
N PRO A 598 1.25 -2.50 -12.77
CA PRO A 598 2.08 -3.62 -13.20
C PRO A 598 1.38 -4.95 -12.92
N ARG A 599 1.53 -5.92 -13.85
CA ARG A 599 0.90 -7.23 -13.73
C ARG A 599 1.25 -7.93 -12.42
N ASN A 600 0.30 -8.69 -11.87
CA ASN A 600 0.48 -9.53 -10.68
C ASN A 600 0.83 -8.76 -9.40
N LEU A 601 0.55 -7.46 -9.33
CA LEU A 601 0.75 -6.64 -8.13
C LEU A 601 -0.52 -5.88 -7.77
N ALA A 602 -0.75 -5.73 -6.50
CA ALA A 602 -1.80 -4.88 -5.94
C ALA A 602 -1.19 -3.80 -5.04
N LYS A 603 -1.88 -2.65 -4.91
CA LYS A 603 -1.39 -1.52 -4.09
C LYS A 603 -1.25 -1.87 -2.62
N SER A 604 -2.11 -2.70 -2.08
CA SER A 604 -2.05 -3.18 -0.69
C SER A 604 -2.37 -4.67 -0.63
N VAL A 605 -1.75 -5.39 0.30
CA VAL A 605 -1.96 -6.81 0.58
C VAL A 605 -2.67 -6.92 1.92
N THR A 606 -3.97 -7.23 1.88
CA THR A 606 -4.85 -7.30 3.06
C THR A 606 -5.19 -8.71 3.47
N VAL A 607 -4.58 -9.69 2.84
CA VAL A 607 -4.74 -11.13 3.12
C VAL A 607 -3.36 -11.75 3.28
N GLU A 608 -3.28 -12.78 4.13
CA GLU A 608 -2.07 -13.60 4.29
C GLU A 608 -1.94 -14.65 3.18
#